data_17819015f87fb3cf693b1df9106e2b90
#
_entry.id   17819015f87fb3cf693b1df9106e2b90
#
_cell.length_a   1.000
_cell.length_b   1.000
_cell.length_c   1.000
_cell.angle_alpha   90.00
_cell.angle_beta   90.00
_cell.angle_gamma   90.00
#
_symmetry.space_group_name_H-M   'P 1'
#
loop_
_entity.id
_entity.type
_entity.pdbx_description
1 polymer ?
#
loop_
_entity_poly.entity_id
_entity_poly.type
_entity_poly.pdbx_seq_one_letter_code
_entity_poly.pdbx_strand_id
1 'polypeptide(L)'
;ISIGVSIATGLSFYETLTGGAEAWFDGVLMLLMFLLAGRVLDAMMRDRARSGVDALLRQAATGAMVIEADGATRWIDAKSLRPGMLMRIAAGERLAADGEVLRGVTRFDQSLLTGESEPVKAGPGTLVHAGTLNADVPVDVRVTATGQDTALSEIARLMEVAGQSRSKYVRIADRASRLYAPAVHTLAALTFAGWMLAGAGVYHSLV
;
A
#
# COMPACT_ATOMS: atom_id res chain seq x y z
N ILE A 1 -7.54 1.85 25.90
CA ILE A 1 -7.27 3.31 25.78
C ILE A 1 -8.59 4.09 25.83
N SER A 2 -9.60 3.79 25.00
CA SER A 2 -10.88 4.52 24.98
C SER A 2 -11.56 4.56 26.35
N ILE A 3 -11.63 3.43 27.06
CA ILE A 3 -12.24 3.33 28.40
C ILE A 3 -11.48 4.23 29.38
N GLY A 4 -10.14 4.15 29.43
CA GLY A 4 -9.34 4.96 30.34
C GLY A 4 -9.47 6.46 30.06
N VAL A 5 -9.43 6.85 28.78
CA VAL A 5 -9.66 8.24 28.35
C VAL A 5 -11.05 8.73 28.76
N SER A 6 -12.10 7.91 28.57
CA SER A 6 -13.47 8.28 28.95
C SER A 6 -13.63 8.44 30.45
N ILE A 7 -13.03 7.55 31.24
CA ILE A 7 -13.07 7.63 32.71
C ILE A 7 -12.31 8.88 33.18
N ALA A 8 -11.10 9.09 32.73
CA ALA A 8 -10.28 10.25 33.11
C ALA A 8 -10.96 11.58 32.73
N THR A 9 -11.58 11.65 31.53
CA THR A 9 -12.35 12.84 31.10
C THR A 9 -13.57 13.06 31.97
N GLY A 10 -14.33 12.00 32.27
CA GLY A 10 -15.52 12.07 33.13
C GLY A 10 -15.19 12.50 34.54
N LEU A 11 -14.10 11.96 35.12
CA LEU A 11 -13.61 12.32 36.42
C LEU A 11 -13.17 13.79 36.47
N SER A 12 -12.38 14.25 35.49
CA SER A 12 -11.95 15.64 35.38
C SER A 12 -13.11 16.61 35.24
N PHE A 13 -14.14 16.21 34.49
CA PHE A 13 -15.37 17.01 34.38
C PHE A 13 -16.12 17.09 35.70
N TYR A 14 -16.26 15.99 36.44
CA TYR A 14 -16.86 15.95 37.76
C TYR A 14 -16.09 16.84 38.73
N GLU A 15 -14.77 16.72 38.81
CA GLU A 15 -13.89 17.56 39.65
C GLU A 15 -14.08 19.06 39.36
N THR A 16 -14.11 19.43 38.06
CA THR A 16 -14.31 20.83 37.66
C THR A 16 -15.66 21.37 38.11
N LEU A 17 -16.72 20.56 38.10
CA LEU A 17 -18.07 21.00 38.55
C LEU A 17 -18.21 21.05 40.07
N THR A 18 -17.48 20.21 40.80
CA THR A 18 -17.56 20.14 42.25
C THR A 18 -16.50 21.01 42.96
N GLY A 19 -15.63 21.71 42.20
CA GLY A 19 -14.57 22.55 42.76
C GLY A 19 -13.40 21.76 43.33
N GLY A 20 -13.20 20.55 42.89
CA GLY A 20 -12.07 19.70 43.25
C GLY A 20 -10.74 20.22 42.69
N ALA A 21 -9.64 19.76 43.29
CA ALA A 21 -8.29 20.27 42.95
C ALA A 21 -7.61 19.57 41.77
N GLU A 22 -8.14 18.42 41.29
CA GLU A 22 -7.45 17.54 40.36
C GLU A 22 -8.22 17.37 39.04
N ALA A 23 -7.83 18.16 38.04
CA ALA A 23 -8.34 18.01 36.66
C ALA A 23 -7.23 17.45 35.74
N TRP A 24 -7.49 16.31 35.09
CA TRP A 24 -6.54 15.55 34.27
C TRP A 24 -6.70 15.80 32.76
N PHE A 25 -7.30 16.92 32.34
CA PHE A 25 -7.56 17.25 30.94
C PHE A 25 -6.30 17.34 30.10
N ASP A 26 -5.23 17.88 30.65
CA ASP A 26 -3.93 18.00 29.97
C ASP A 26 -3.34 16.63 29.64
N GLY A 27 -3.34 15.70 30.58
CA GLY A 27 -2.88 14.33 30.36
C GLY A 27 -3.73 13.59 29.32
N VAL A 28 -5.06 13.75 29.35
CA VAL A 28 -5.97 13.17 28.37
C VAL A 28 -5.74 13.75 26.99
N LEU A 29 -5.60 15.07 26.87
CA LEU A 29 -5.34 15.74 25.60
C LEU A 29 -3.97 15.36 25.03
N MET A 30 -2.92 15.31 25.86
CA MET A 30 -1.59 14.84 25.44
C MET A 30 -1.64 13.41 24.93
N LEU A 31 -2.30 12.50 25.65
CA LEU A 31 -2.43 11.11 25.23
C LEU A 31 -3.16 10.99 23.88
N LEU A 32 -4.27 11.71 23.70
CA LEU A 32 -5.00 11.73 22.42
C LEU A 32 -4.16 12.32 21.30
N MET A 33 -3.42 13.41 21.56
CA MET A 33 -2.55 14.03 20.58
C MET A 33 -1.47 13.06 20.09
N PHE A 34 -0.76 12.38 21.01
CA PHE A 34 0.30 11.43 20.64
C PHE A 34 -0.28 10.20 19.93
N LEU A 35 -1.46 9.71 20.33
CA LEU A 35 -2.14 8.62 19.63
C LEU A 35 -2.52 9.00 18.20
N LEU A 36 -3.11 10.18 18.00
CA LEU A 36 -3.49 10.66 16.68
C LEU A 36 -2.25 10.93 15.81
N ALA A 37 -1.21 11.55 16.36
CA ALA A 37 0.05 11.76 15.67
C ALA A 37 0.68 10.43 15.23
N GLY A 38 0.72 9.43 16.11
CA GLY A 38 1.20 8.09 15.77
C GLY A 38 0.39 7.43 14.66
N ARG A 39 -0.95 7.57 14.67
CA ARG A 39 -1.81 7.04 13.60
C ARG A 39 -1.60 7.76 12.27
N VAL A 40 -1.43 9.09 12.29
CA VAL A 40 -1.16 9.87 11.08
C VAL A 40 0.20 9.46 10.48
N LEU A 41 1.25 9.36 11.30
CA LEU A 41 2.56 8.90 10.87
C LEU A 41 2.50 7.49 10.26
N ASP A 42 1.82 6.56 10.90
CA ASP A 42 1.64 5.19 10.39
C ASP A 42 0.87 5.16 9.06
N ALA A 43 -0.18 5.97 8.90
CA ALA A 43 -0.90 6.12 7.64
C ALA A 43 0.01 6.71 6.55
N MET A 44 0.72 7.80 6.83
CA MET A 44 1.66 8.44 5.89
C MET A 44 2.76 7.47 5.43
N MET A 45 3.31 6.67 6.33
CA MET A 45 4.33 5.66 5.99
C MET A 45 3.78 4.55 5.10
N ARG A 46 2.54 4.10 5.34
CA ARG A 46 1.86 3.11 4.49
C ARG A 46 1.55 3.66 3.10
N ASP A 47 1.06 4.89 3.00
CA ASP A 47 0.76 5.53 1.73
C ASP A 47 2.04 5.75 0.90
N ARG A 48 3.13 6.12 1.56
CA ARG A 48 4.42 6.29 0.91
C ARG A 48 5.01 4.97 0.39
N ALA A 49 4.79 3.87 1.10
CA ALA A 49 5.20 2.53 0.65
C ALA A 49 4.38 2.05 -0.57
N ARG A 50 3.07 2.36 -0.63
CA ARG A 50 2.19 2.02 -1.75
C ARG A 50 2.46 2.87 -2.99
N SER A 51 2.78 4.15 -2.82
CA SER A 51 2.98 5.07 -3.95
C SER A 51 4.11 4.66 -4.90
N GLY A 52 5.11 3.91 -4.44
CA GLY A 52 6.20 3.38 -5.28
C GLY A 52 5.71 2.32 -6.27
N VAL A 53 4.87 1.39 -5.84
CA VAL A 53 4.28 0.33 -6.70
C VAL A 53 3.30 0.94 -7.70
N ASP A 54 2.43 1.84 -7.24
CA ASP A 54 1.48 2.55 -8.11
C ASP A 54 2.20 3.39 -9.17
N ALA A 55 3.35 3.99 -8.85
CA ALA A 55 4.14 4.75 -9.81
C ALA A 55 4.70 3.87 -10.93
N LEU A 56 5.12 2.64 -10.62
CA LEU A 56 5.56 1.65 -11.63
C LEU A 56 4.41 1.26 -12.55
N LEU A 57 3.24 0.93 -11.99
CA LEU A 57 2.07 0.53 -12.78
C LEU A 57 1.53 1.67 -13.66
N ARG A 58 1.62 2.93 -13.21
CA ARG A 58 1.22 4.10 -14.01
C ARG A 58 2.11 4.37 -15.22
N GLN A 59 3.30 3.81 -15.26
CA GLN A 59 4.19 3.92 -16.41
C GLN A 59 3.86 2.93 -17.53
N ALA A 60 3.01 1.94 -17.30
CA ALA A 60 2.46 1.11 -18.36
C ALA A 60 1.58 1.95 -19.30
N ALA A 61 1.60 1.63 -20.59
CA ALA A 61 0.77 2.32 -21.57
C ALA A 61 -0.72 2.09 -21.29
N THR A 62 -1.53 3.11 -21.48
CA THR A 62 -2.99 3.04 -21.29
C THR A 62 -3.72 2.24 -22.36
N GLY A 63 -3.06 1.98 -23.50
CA GLY A 63 -3.57 1.21 -24.63
C GLY A 63 -2.52 0.99 -25.69
N ALA A 64 -2.90 0.37 -26.79
CA ALA A 64 -2.05 0.11 -27.93
C ALA A 64 -2.80 0.20 -29.27
N MET A 65 -2.07 0.49 -30.34
CA MET A 65 -2.57 0.34 -31.71
C MET A 65 -2.58 -1.14 -32.08
N VAL A 66 -3.76 -1.72 -32.29
CA VAL A 66 -3.94 -3.12 -32.69
C VAL A 66 -4.16 -3.20 -34.18
N ILE A 67 -3.49 -4.14 -34.84
CA ILE A 67 -3.64 -4.46 -36.25
C ILE A 67 -4.74 -5.51 -36.37
N GLU A 68 -5.81 -5.19 -37.08
CA GLU A 68 -6.93 -6.10 -37.34
C GLU A 68 -6.62 -7.04 -38.51
N ALA A 69 -7.47 -8.05 -38.74
CA ALA A 69 -7.26 -9.06 -39.79
C ALA A 69 -7.28 -8.47 -41.23
N ASP A 70 -7.95 -7.35 -41.40
CA ASP A 70 -7.99 -6.58 -42.67
C ASP A 70 -6.78 -5.66 -42.88
N GLY A 71 -5.85 -5.61 -41.89
CA GLY A 71 -4.67 -4.73 -41.89
C GLY A 71 -4.95 -3.33 -41.37
N ALA A 72 -6.18 -2.99 -41.04
CA ALA A 72 -6.50 -1.71 -40.39
C ALA A 72 -5.89 -1.63 -38.98
N THR A 73 -5.56 -0.44 -38.55
CA THR A 73 -5.06 -0.22 -37.19
C THR A 73 -6.10 0.54 -36.37
N ARG A 74 -6.35 0.07 -35.16
CA ARG A 74 -7.27 0.71 -34.22
C ARG A 74 -6.64 0.80 -32.84
N TRP A 75 -6.80 1.94 -32.20
CA TRP A 75 -6.38 2.09 -30.81
C TRP A 75 -7.35 1.35 -29.88
N ILE A 76 -6.80 0.54 -28.96
CA ILE A 76 -7.56 -0.24 -27.99
C ILE A 76 -6.98 0.03 -26.61
N ASP A 77 -7.88 0.25 -25.62
CA ASP A 77 -7.50 0.38 -24.21
C ASP A 77 -6.78 -0.90 -23.71
N ALA A 78 -5.77 -0.74 -22.87
CA ALA A 78 -4.98 -1.86 -22.33
C ALA A 78 -5.82 -2.95 -21.66
N LYS A 79 -6.95 -2.58 -21.02
CA LYS A 79 -7.89 -3.52 -20.38
C LYS A 79 -8.64 -4.41 -21.40
N SER A 80 -8.73 -3.96 -22.63
CA SER A 80 -9.43 -4.66 -23.72
C SER A 80 -8.48 -5.51 -24.58
N LEU A 81 -7.17 -5.40 -24.38
CA LEU A 81 -6.19 -6.26 -25.03
C LEU A 81 -6.39 -7.72 -24.60
N ARG A 82 -6.12 -8.64 -25.54
CA ARG A 82 -6.21 -10.09 -25.32
C ARG A 82 -4.99 -10.78 -25.91
N PRO A 83 -4.54 -11.88 -25.29
CA PRO A 83 -3.50 -12.73 -25.88
C PRO A 83 -3.86 -13.13 -27.32
N GLY A 84 -2.86 -13.09 -28.21
CA GLY A 84 -3.02 -13.37 -29.64
C GLY A 84 -3.26 -12.14 -30.52
N MET A 85 -3.68 -10.99 -29.96
CA MET A 85 -3.80 -9.74 -30.71
C MET A 85 -2.43 -9.26 -31.20
N LEU A 86 -2.41 -8.56 -32.33
CA LEU A 86 -1.20 -7.99 -32.89
C LEU A 86 -1.19 -6.48 -32.64
N MET A 87 -0.25 -6.00 -31.84
CA MET A 87 -0.08 -4.57 -31.56
C MET A 87 1.10 -4.02 -32.37
N ARG A 88 0.91 -2.81 -32.90
CA ARG A 88 1.98 -1.99 -33.47
C ARG A 88 2.46 -0.99 -32.47
N ILE A 89 3.74 -1.00 -32.17
CA ILE A 89 4.39 -0.11 -31.20
C ILE A 89 5.29 0.83 -31.96
N ALA A 90 4.94 2.11 -31.96
CA ALA A 90 5.75 3.15 -32.63
C ALA A 90 7.01 3.47 -31.78
N ALA A 91 7.97 4.14 -32.40
CA ALA A 91 9.13 4.69 -31.70
C ALA A 91 8.65 5.70 -30.63
N GLY A 92 9.19 5.61 -29.43
CA GLY A 92 8.79 6.43 -28.29
C GLY A 92 7.53 5.96 -27.56
N GLU A 93 6.90 4.86 -27.98
CA GLU A 93 5.75 4.29 -27.28
C GLU A 93 6.15 3.20 -26.28
N ARG A 94 5.39 3.09 -25.21
CA ARG A 94 5.52 2.01 -24.22
C ARG A 94 4.57 0.87 -24.55
N LEU A 95 4.99 -0.35 -24.24
CA LEU A 95 4.16 -1.54 -24.39
C LEU A 95 3.06 -1.56 -23.34
N ALA A 96 1.82 -1.84 -23.79
CA ALA A 96 0.64 -1.98 -22.94
C ALA A 96 0.45 -3.40 -22.41
N ALA A 97 1.11 -4.39 -23.00
CA ALA A 97 1.00 -5.81 -22.66
C ALA A 97 2.34 -6.53 -22.93
N ASP A 98 2.54 -7.70 -22.34
CA ASP A 98 3.67 -8.55 -22.72
C ASP A 98 3.43 -9.17 -24.09
N GLY A 99 4.50 -9.40 -24.82
CA GLY A 99 4.37 -9.96 -26.16
C GLY A 99 5.68 -10.50 -26.75
N GLU A 100 5.55 -11.04 -27.95
CA GLU A 100 6.65 -11.52 -28.78
C GLU A 100 6.75 -10.66 -30.03
N VAL A 101 7.92 -10.14 -30.34
CA VAL A 101 8.14 -9.38 -31.58
C VAL A 101 7.96 -10.31 -32.78
N LEU A 102 7.05 -9.95 -33.70
CA LEU A 102 6.84 -10.70 -34.95
C LEU A 102 7.55 -10.08 -36.15
N ARG A 103 7.57 -8.74 -36.20
CA ARG A 103 8.13 -7.98 -37.34
C ARG A 103 8.87 -6.75 -36.84
N GLY A 104 9.97 -6.46 -37.51
CA GLY A 104 10.82 -5.33 -37.19
C GLY A 104 11.96 -5.70 -36.25
N VAL A 105 12.95 -4.82 -36.19
CA VAL A 105 14.09 -4.91 -35.28
C VAL A 105 14.28 -3.54 -34.66
N THR A 106 14.25 -3.45 -33.37
CA THR A 106 14.38 -2.20 -32.62
C THR A 106 15.19 -2.40 -31.35
N ARG A 107 15.32 -1.36 -30.51
CA ARG A 107 15.83 -1.47 -29.15
C ARG A 107 14.72 -1.08 -28.17
N PHE A 108 14.62 -1.83 -27.07
CA PHE A 108 13.71 -1.52 -25.98
C PHE A 108 14.49 -1.05 -24.76
N ASP A 109 14.09 0.10 -24.22
CA ASP A 109 14.50 0.53 -22.89
C ASP A 109 13.69 -0.25 -21.87
N GLN A 110 14.40 -1.10 -21.11
CA GLN A 110 13.85 -1.96 -20.06
C GLN A 110 14.23 -1.46 -18.67
N SER A 111 14.76 -0.24 -18.55
CA SER A 111 15.27 0.33 -17.29
C SER A 111 14.24 0.29 -16.16
N LEU A 112 12.96 0.39 -16.48
CA LEU A 112 11.86 0.27 -15.54
C LEU A 112 11.81 -1.10 -14.83
N LEU A 113 12.18 -2.18 -15.54
CA LEU A 113 12.10 -3.55 -15.04
C LEU A 113 13.43 -4.04 -14.49
N THR A 114 14.52 -3.73 -15.16
CA THR A 114 15.87 -4.25 -14.85
C THR A 114 16.74 -3.26 -14.09
N GLY A 115 16.41 -1.97 -14.14
CA GLY A 115 17.25 -0.90 -13.61
C GLY A 115 18.43 -0.54 -14.52
N GLU A 116 18.64 -1.24 -15.66
CA GLU A 116 19.71 -0.98 -16.62
C GLU A 116 19.25 0.02 -17.67
N SER A 117 20.03 1.08 -17.89
CA SER A 117 19.67 2.17 -18.81
C SER A 117 20.04 1.90 -20.27
N GLU A 118 20.77 0.81 -20.55
CA GLU A 118 21.17 0.49 -21.93
C GLU A 118 20.01 -0.23 -22.66
N PRO A 119 19.51 0.33 -23.78
CA PRO A 119 18.43 -0.30 -24.53
C PRO A 119 18.85 -1.63 -25.17
N VAL A 120 18.04 -2.66 -24.99
CA VAL A 120 18.29 -4.03 -25.44
C VAL A 120 17.71 -4.23 -26.83
N LYS A 121 18.51 -4.79 -27.75
CA LYS A 121 18.08 -5.10 -29.14
C LYS A 121 17.03 -6.24 -29.09
N ALA A 122 15.94 -6.03 -29.83
CA ALA A 122 14.86 -7.00 -29.99
C ALA A 122 14.45 -7.12 -31.44
N GLY A 123 14.22 -8.36 -31.87
CA GLY A 123 13.77 -8.70 -33.22
C GLY A 123 12.77 -9.88 -33.17
N PRO A 124 12.38 -10.42 -34.32
CA PRO A 124 11.41 -11.52 -34.37
C PRO A 124 11.79 -12.68 -33.46
N GLY A 125 10.81 -13.13 -32.66
CA GLY A 125 10.98 -14.15 -31.62
C GLY A 125 11.44 -13.64 -30.25
N THR A 126 11.77 -12.35 -30.10
CA THR A 126 12.17 -11.77 -28.82
C THR A 126 10.94 -11.47 -27.97
N LEU A 127 10.94 -11.92 -26.70
CA LEU A 127 9.93 -11.55 -25.72
C LEU A 127 10.18 -10.14 -25.21
N VAL A 128 9.12 -9.35 -25.11
CA VAL A 128 9.12 -7.97 -24.63
C VAL A 128 8.00 -7.77 -23.62
N HIS A 129 8.22 -6.88 -22.66
CA HIS A 129 7.35 -6.76 -21.49
C HIS A 129 6.62 -5.43 -21.43
N ALA A 130 5.43 -5.45 -20.85
CA ALA A 130 4.63 -4.26 -20.58
C ALA A 130 5.46 -3.20 -19.81
N GLY A 131 5.27 -1.92 -20.16
CA GLY A 131 6.00 -0.80 -19.56
C GLY A 131 7.35 -0.49 -20.22
N THR A 132 7.94 -1.40 -21.02
CA THR A 132 9.18 -1.12 -21.76
C THR A 132 8.93 -0.12 -22.89
N LEU A 133 9.91 0.72 -23.18
CA LEU A 133 9.81 1.79 -24.18
C LEU A 133 10.49 1.34 -25.48
N ASN A 134 9.79 1.43 -26.61
CA ASN A 134 10.40 1.24 -27.92
C ASN A 134 11.24 2.47 -28.30
N ALA A 135 12.55 2.29 -28.48
CA ALA A 135 13.47 3.42 -28.67
C ALA A 135 13.60 3.89 -30.12
N ASP A 136 13.58 2.98 -31.10
CA ASP A 136 14.08 3.33 -32.45
C ASP A 136 13.01 3.33 -33.56
N VAL A 137 12.47 2.16 -33.92
CA VAL A 137 11.59 2.02 -35.07
C VAL A 137 10.32 1.25 -34.71
N PRO A 138 9.22 1.45 -35.47
CA PRO A 138 7.99 0.70 -35.22
C PRO A 138 8.19 -0.81 -35.37
N VAL A 139 7.56 -1.58 -34.47
CA VAL A 139 7.56 -3.04 -34.49
C VAL A 139 6.15 -3.59 -34.27
N ASP A 140 5.88 -4.77 -34.85
CA ASP A 140 4.64 -5.50 -34.61
C ASP A 140 4.90 -6.60 -33.57
N VAL A 141 4.11 -6.59 -32.51
CA VAL A 141 4.26 -7.46 -31.35
C VAL A 141 2.96 -8.25 -31.14
N ARG A 142 3.07 -9.56 -31.04
CA ARG A 142 1.93 -10.42 -30.67
C ARG A 142 1.79 -10.43 -29.16
N VAL A 143 0.63 -10.09 -28.64
CA VAL A 143 0.31 -10.10 -27.23
C VAL A 143 0.37 -11.54 -26.67
N THR A 144 1.12 -11.73 -25.59
CA THR A 144 1.22 -13.03 -24.88
C THR A 144 0.53 -12.99 -23.51
N ALA A 145 0.63 -11.87 -22.77
CA ALA A 145 -0.04 -11.69 -21.50
C ALA A 145 -0.53 -10.25 -21.32
N THR A 146 -1.61 -10.06 -20.58
CA THR A 146 -2.28 -8.78 -20.38
C THR A 146 -2.67 -8.54 -18.92
N GLY A 147 -2.82 -7.29 -18.51
CA GLY A 147 -3.32 -6.90 -17.20
C GLY A 147 -2.49 -7.46 -16.05
N GLN A 148 -3.10 -8.28 -15.20
CA GLN A 148 -2.44 -8.84 -14.01
C GLN A 148 -1.44 -9.97 -14.32
N ASP A 149 -1.51 -10.55 -15.52
CA ASP A 149 -0.63 -11.65 -15.93
C ASP A 149 0.67 -11.14 -16.57
N THR A 150 0.88 -9.84 -16.66
CA THR A 150 2.12 -9.25 -17.19
C THR A 150 3.27 -9.34 -16.18
N ALA A 151 4.50 -9.43 -16.68
CA ALA A 151 5.71 -9.44 -15.86
C ALA A 151 5.79 -8.23 -14.93
N LEU A 152 5.40 -7.04 -15.41
CA LEU A 152 5.35 -5.83 -14.61
C LEU A 152 4.37 -5.96 -13.42
N SER A 153 3.19 -6.51 -13.65
CA SER A 153 2.19 -6.74 -12.60
C SER A 153 2.65 -7.78 -11.57
N GLU A 154 3.34 -8.82 -12.01
CA GLU A 154 3.89 -9.84 -11.11
C GLU A 154 5.01 -9.25 -10.22
N ILE A 155 5.90 -8.43 -10.78
CA ILE A 155 6.92 -7.70 -10.01
C ILE A 155 6.25 -6.80 -8.97
N ALA A 156 5.24 -6.02 -9.36
CA ALA A 156 4.49 -5.15 -8.46
C ALA A 156 3.85 -5.94 -7.31
N ARG A 157 3.24 -7.10 -7.61
CA ARG A 157 2.66 -8.01 -6.63
C ARG A 157 3.71 -8.57 -5.66
N LEU A 158 4.87 -8.97 -6.16
CA LEU A 158 5.97 -9.47 -5.33
C LEU A 158 6.53 -8.38 -4.41
N MET A 159 6.63 -7.13 -4.90
CA MET A 159 7.04 -5.97 -4.09
C MET A 159 6.03 -5.69 -2.97
N GLU A 160 4.74 -5.80 -3.25
CA GLU A 160 3.68 -5.62 -2.25
C GLU A 160 3.76 -6.71 -1.15
N VAL A 161 3.91 -7.98 -1.54
CA VAL A 161 4.07 -9.10 -0.61
C VAL A 161 5.34 -8.94 0.23
N ALA A 162 6.47 -8.56 -0.38
CA ALA A 162 7.72 -8.29 0.32
C ALA A 162 7.59 -7.13 1.31
N GLY A 163 6.86 -6.07 0.94
CA GLY A 163 6.54 -4.95 1.82
C GLY A 163 5.70 -5.35 3.04
N GLN A 164 4.77 -6.29 2.85
CA GLN A 164 3.96 -6.83 3.95
C GLN A 164 4.76 -7.70 4.94
N SER A 165 5.88 -8.30 4.54
CA SER A 165 6.72 -9.13 5.41
C SER A 165 7.38 -8.36 6.56
N ARG A 166 7.58 -7.04 6.43
CA ARG A 166 8.00 -6.14 7.52
C ARG A 166 7.02 -6.09 8.70
N SER A 167 5.79 -6.59 8.50
CA SER A 167 4.76 -6.66 9.53
C SER A 167 5.04 -7.71 10.63
N LYS A 168 6.12 -8.51 10.56
CA LYS A 168 6.41 -9.52 11.59
C LYS A 168 6.65 -8.89 12.97
N TYR A 169 7.36 -7.77 13.03
CA TYR A 169 7.58 -7.03 14.28
C TYR A 169 6.32 -6.33 14.76
N VAL A 170 5.51 -5.79 13.84
CA VAL A 170 4.20 -5.20 14.17
C VAL A 170 3.27 -6.27 14.74
N ARG A 171 3.25 -7.48 14.17
CA ARG A 171 2.45 -8.60 14.72
C ARG A 171 2.87 -9.03 16.11
N ILE A 172 4.17 -8.95 16.44
CA ILE A 172 4.67 -9.26 17.80
C ILE A 172 4.19 -8.18 18.78
N ALA A 173 4.30 -6.90 18.41
CA ALA A 173 3.81 -5.79 19.21
C ALA A 173 2.28 -5.87 19.42
N ASP A 174 1.50 -6.19 18.36
CA ASP A 174 0.07 -6.41 18.46
C ASP A 174 -0.30 -7.60 19.35
N ARG A 175 0.48 -8.69 19.32
CA ARG A 175 0.27 -9.84 20.19
C ARG A 175 0.56 -9.48 21.65
N ALA A 176 1.63 -8.75 21.91
CA ALA A 176 1.94 -8.24 23.24
C ALA A 176 0.86 -7.30 23.75
N SER A 177 0.36 -6.38 22.93
CA SER A 177 -0.74 -5.46 23.28
C SER A 177 -2.05 -6.20 23.60
N ARG A 178 -2.37 -7.27 22.86
CA ARG A 178 -3.57 -8.09 23.14
C ARG A 178 -3.51 -8.81 24.48
N LEU A 179 -2.31 -9.14 24.96
CA LEU A 179 -2.13 -9.75 26.28
C LEU A 179 -2.04 -8.69 27.39
N TYR A 180 -1.33 -7.59 27.11
CA TYR A 180 -1.09 -6.51 28.06
C TYR A 180 -2.38 -5.75 28.41
N ALA A 181 -3.20 -5.39 27.43
CA ALA A 181 -4.40 -4.61 27.65
C ALA A 181 -5.41 -5.28 28.59
N PRO A 182 -5.80 -6.56 28.42
CA PRO A 182 -6.65 -7.26 29.41
C PRO A 182 -6.00 -7.36 30.78
N ALA A 183 -4.68 -7.66 30.86
CA ALA A 183 -3.97 -7.80 32.12
C ALA A 183 -3.99 -6.50 32.94
N VAL A 184 -3.75 -5.36 32.30
CA VAL A 184 -3.80 -4.04 32.95
C VAL A 184 -5.23 -3.73 33.44
N HIS A 185 -6.25 -3.99 32.61
CA HIS A 185 -7.63 -3.71 33.00
C HIS A 185 -8.12 -4.62 34.15
N THR A 186 -7.73 -5.90 34.16
CA THR A 186 -8.04 -6.81 35.24
C THR A 186 -7.34 -6.41 36.54
N LEU A 187 -6.06 -6.01 36.47
CA LEU A 187 -5.32 -5.54 37.62
C LEU A 187 -5.93 -4.25 38.17
N ALA A 188 -6.28 -3.29 37.35
CA ALA A 188 -6.96 -2.06 37.76
C ALA A 188 -8.32 -2.36 38.44
N ALA A 189 -9.11 -3.27 37.88
CA ALA A 189 -10.37 -3.68 38.44
C ALA A 189 -10.18 -4.36 39.80
N LEU A 190 -9.17 -5.21 39.97
CA LEU A 190 -8.85 -5.86 41.25
C LEU A 190 -8.38 -4.84 42.31
N THR A 191 -7.55 -3.87 41.89
CA THR A 191 -7.10 -2.79 42.79
C THR A 191 -8.29 -1.95 43.27
N PHE A 192 -9.15 -1.55 42.32
CA PHE A 192 -10.38 -0.83 42.62
C PHE A 192 -11.26 -1.61 43.64
N ALA A 193 -11.51 -2.90 43.36
CA ALA A 193 -12.28 -3.75 44.24
C ALA A 193 -11.63 -3.91 45.63
N GLY A 194 -10.30 -4.04 45.69
CA GLY A 194 -9.55 -4.13 46.96
C GLY A 194 -9.71 -2.88 47.81
N TRP A 195 -9.58 -1.69 47.22
CA TRP A 195 -9.78 -0.43 47.95
C TRP A 195 -11.23 -0.22 48.37
N MET A 196 -12.21 -0.63 47.57
CA MET A 196 -13.61 -0.59 47.91
C MET A 196 -13.91 -1.47 49.15
N LEU A 197 -13.36 -2.69 49.17
CA LEU A 197 -13.51 -3.61 50.33
C LEU A 197 -12.79 -3.11 51.58
N ALA A 198 -11.70 -2.35 51.42
CA ALA A 198 -11.01 -1.69 52.52
C ALA A 198 -11.74 -0.44 53.08
N GLY A 199 -12.87 -0.05 52.45
CA GLY A 199 -13.71 1.06 52.95
C GLY A 199 -13.26 2.45 52.46
N ALA A 200 -12.40 2.54 51.44
CA ALA A 200 -11.86 3.81 50.95
C ALA A 200 -12.90 4.71 50.22
N GLY A 201 -14.07 4.18 49.90
CA GLY A 201 -15.10 4.85 49.11
C GLY A 201 -14.78 4.89 47.62
N VAL A 202 -15.79 5.14 46.78
CA VAL A 202 -15.66 5.08 45.30
C VAL A 202 -14.62 6.06 44.77
N TYR A 203 -14.59 7.28 45.29
CA TYR A 203 -13.68 8.32 44.82
C TYR A 203 -12.20 7.94 45.03
N HIS A 204 -11.81 7.63 46.27
CA HIS A 204 -10.42 7.23 46.58
C HIS A 204 -9.98 5.91 45.95
N SER A 205 -10.94 5.07 45.57
CA SER A 205 -10.64 3.82 44.89
C SER A 205 -10.41 4.01 43.39
N LEU A 206 -10.82 5.15 42.82
CA LEU A 206 -10.79 5.46 41.39
C LEU A 206 -9.58 6.35 41.03
N VAL A 207 -9.14 7.20 41.98
CA VAL A 207 -7.97 8.03 41.93
C VAL A 207 -6.75 7.26 42.45
#